data_1643d135761aa5ae222c8d2191d9c038
#
_entry.id   1643d135761aa5ae222c8d2191d9c038
#
_cell.length_a   1.000
_cell.length_b   1.000
_cell.length_c   1.000
_cell.angle_alpha   90.00
_cell.angle_beta   90.00
_cell.angle_gamma   90.00
#
_symmetry.space_group_name_H-M   'P 1'
#
loop_
_entity.id
_entity.type
_entity.pdbx_description
1 polymer ?
#
loop_
_entity_poly.entity_id
_entity_poly.type
_entity_poly.pdbx_seq_one_letter_code
_entity_poly.pdbx_strand_id
1 'polypeptide(L)'
;MSDLTELSEGETALRAVERDWNAAAQHWNSAGLVALYTDDALFYGGRPGHAVGHAKVREYFDSYVGTLAAARLALVDQELRKLGEGVYLAQGYAAFDFDLTAGGATRVVLRSTLVLTRRPEGWRIAQHHFSSPPSEPPIPPPQAAKS
;
A
#
# COMPACT_ATOMS: atom_id res chain seq x y z
N MET A 1 -6.81 16.05 24.36
CA MET A 1 -5.97 16.37 23.22
C MET A 1 -5.14 15.20 22.72
N SER A 2 -5.32 14.02 23.36
CA SER A 2 -4.67 12.80 22.90
C SER A 2 -5.01 12.46 21.45
N ASP A 3 -6.24 12.74 21.00
CA ASP A 3 -6.68 12.41 19.65
C ASP A 3 -5.87 13.12 18.58
N LEU A 4 -5.58 14.41 18.74
CA LEU A 4 -4.79 15.16 17.77
C LEU A 4 -3.33 14.66 17.74
N THR A 5 -2.78 14.33 18.91
CA THR A 5 -1.42 13.79 18.99
C THR A 5 -1.35 12.41 18.33
N GLU A 6 -2.35 11.57 18.55
CA GLU A 6 -2.42 10.23 17.98
C GLU A 6 -2.56 10.27 16.47
N LEU A 7 -3.43 11.14 15.93
CA LEU A 7 -3.58 11.32 14.49
C LEU A 7 -2.31 11.88 13.87
N SER A 8 -1.62 12.79 14.59
CA SER A 8 -0.36 13.35 14.12
C SER A 8 0.73 12.27 14.04
N GLU A 9 0.79 11.36 15.01
CA GLU A 9 1.71 10.22 14.97
C GLU A 9 1.38 9.29 13.80
N GLY A 10 0.11 8.99 13.59
CA GLY A 10 -0.34 8.17 12.46
C GLY A 10 0.00 8.78 11.12
N GLU A 11 -0.20 10.08 10.97
CA GLU A 11 0.15 10.79 9.74
C GLU A 11 1.66 10.77 9.52
N THR A 12 2.43 10.95 10.57
CA THR A 12 3.89 10.86 10.49
C THR A 12 4.33 9.47 10.05
N ALA A 13 3.72 8.43 10.62
CA ALA A 13 4.00 7.05 10.25
C ALA A 13 3.67 6.78 8.78
N LEU A 14 2.52 7.25 8.34
CA LEU A 14 2.07 7.07 6.96
C LEU A 14 3.04 7.73 5.98
N ARG A 15 3.43 8.97 6.24
CA ARG A 15 4.34 9.70 5.36
C ARG A 15 5.76 9.14 5.39
N ALA A 16 6.19 8.59 6.53
CA ALA A 16 7.48 7.93 6.62
C ALA A 16 7.52 6.67 5.74
N VAL A 17 6.48 5.85 5.82
CA VAL A 17 6.38 4.64 5.01
C VAL A 17 6.27 4.98 3.52
N GLU A 18 5.46 5.97 3.18
CA GLU A 18 5.33 6.44 1.79
C GLU A 18 6.69 6.91 1.25
N ARG A 19 7.41 7.70 2.01
CA ARG A 19 8.74 8.19 1.62
C ARG A 19 9.72 7.03 1.40
N ASP A 20 9.76 6.09 2.34
CA ASP A 20 10.72 4.99 2.28
C ASP A 20 10.36 3.99 1.17
N TRP A 21 9.05 3.78 0.94
CA TRP A 21 8.59 2.95 -0.18
C TRP A 21 9.06 3.57 -1.51
N ASN A 22 8.86 4.88 -1.66
CA ASN A 22 9.26 5.59 -2.87
C ASN A 22 10.77 5.57 -3.08
N ALA A 23 11.55 5.68 -2.01
CA ALA A 23 13.00 5.59 -2.11
C ALA A 23 13.45 4.23 -2.65
N ALA A 24 12.84 3.15 -2.15
CA ALA A 24 13.14 1.80 -2.64
C ALA A 24 12.63 1.55 -4.05
N ALA A 25 11.48 2.12 -4.41
CA ALA A 25 10.85 1.91 -5.71
C ALA A 25 11.46 2.77 -6.81
N GLN A 26 12.27 3.77 -6.48
CA GLN A 26 12.86 4.70 -7.44
C GLN A 26 13.66 3.97 -8.52
N HIS A 27 14.30 2.86 -8.18
CA HIS A 27 15.01 2.00 -9.13
C HIS A 27 14.57 0.55 -8.97
N TRP A 28 13.37 0.36 -8.48
CA TRP A 28 12.73 -0.94 -8.21
C TRP A 28 13.64 -1.89 -7.44
N ASN A 29 13.95 -1.52 -6.20
CA ASN A 29 14.77 -2.31 -5.30
C ASN A 29 13.86 -3.23 -4.46
N SER A 30 13.71 -4.48 -4.88
CA SER A 30 12.85 -5.45 -4.18
C SER A 30 13.29 -5.66 -2.73
N ALA A 31 14.59 -5.74 -2.47
CA ALA A 31 15.10 -5.91 -1.12
C ALA A 31 14.73 -4.72 -0.23
N GLY A 32 14.86 -3.51 -0.77
CA GLY A 32 14.48 -2.28 -0.05
C GLY A 32 12.98 -2.20 0.19
N LEU A 33 12.17 -2.64 -0.77
CA LEU A 33 10.72 -2.65 -0.63
C LEU A 33 10.29 -3.64 0.45
N VAL A 34 10.76 -4.89 0.39
CA VAL A 34 10.35 -5.91 1.36
C VAL A 34 10.84 -5.57 2.78
N ALA A 35 11.94 -4.84 2.90
CA ALA A 35 12.45 -4.41 4.21
C ALA A 35 11.48 -3.51 4.97
N LEU A 36 10.51 -2.88 4.28
CA LEU A 36 9.50 -2.05 4.91
C LEU A 36 8.35 -2.86 5.50
N TYR A 37 8.29 -4.15 5.24
CA TYR A 37 7.23 -5.04 5.71
C TYR A 37 7.73 -5.86 6.89
N THR A 38 6.82 -6.16 7.82
CA THR A 38 7.18 -7.03 8.95
C THR A 38 7.39 -8.46 8.47
N ASP A 39 8.09 -9.27 9.27
CA ASP A 39 8.39 -10.66 8.91
C ASP A 39 7.13 -11.50 8.67
N ASP A 40 6.05 -11.16 9.36
CA ASP A 40 4.76 -11.86 9.28
C ASP A 40 3.71 -11.08 8.49
N ALA A 41 4.12 -10.15 7.65
CA ALA A 41 3.21 -9.28 6.93
C ALA A 41 2.22 -10.05 6.06
N LEU A 42 1.03 -9.47 5.93
CA LEU A 42 -0.02 -9.96 5.06
C LEU A 42 -0.19 -8.96 3.91
N PHE A 43 -0.23 -9.48 2.68
CA PHE A 43 -0.17 -8.61 1.52
C PHE A 43 -1.04 -9.12 0.37
N TYR A 44 -1.88 -8.22 -0.14
CA TYR A 44 -2.56 -8.37 -1.42
C TYR A 44 -2.15 -7.23 -2.33
N GLY A 45 -1.58 -7.56 -3.47
CA GLY A 45 -1.17 -6.56 -4.45
C GLY A 45 -1.79 -6.81 -5.81
N GLY A 46 -1.11 -6.39 -6.86
CA GLY A 46 -1.60 -6.48 -8.23
C GLY A 46 -1.47 -7.86 -8.89
N ARG A 47 -0.91 -8.85 -8.20
CA ARG A 47 -0.82 -10.22 -8.69
C ARG A 47 -1.86 -11.09 -8.01
N PRO A 48 -2.32 -12.18 -8.65
CA PRO A 48 -3.17 -13.14 -7.97
C PRO A 48 -2.46 -13.78 -6.78
N GLY A 49 -3.24 -14.14 -5.78
CA GLY A 49 -2.71 -14.85 -4.63
C GLY A 49 -2.50 -13.98 -3.43
N HIS A 50 -2.33 -14.63 -2.29
CA HIS A 50 -2.14 -13.99 -1.00
C HIS A 50 -0.69 -14.18 -0.57
N ALA A 51 0.05 -13.09 -0.43
CA ALA A 51 1.43 -13.15 0.04
C ALA A 51 1.43 -13.10 1.55
N VAL A 52 1.76 -14.22 2.17
CA VAL A 52 1.83 -14.36 3.63
C VAL A 52 3.29 -14.53 4.02
N GLY A 53 3.79 -13.55 4.79
CA GLY A 53 5.15 -13.55 5.30
C GLY A 53 6.16 -12.90 4.36
N HIS A 54 7.31 -12.61 4.91
CA HIS A 54 8.34 -11.79 4.28
C HIS A 54 8.83 -12.40 2.96
N ALA A 55 9.04 -13.71 2.90
CA ALA A 55 9.52 -14.38 1.69
C ALA A 55 8.53 -14.24 0.53
N LYS A 56 7.22 -14.37 0.80
CA LYS A 56 6.20 -14.25 -0.22
C LYS A 56 5.99 -12.81 -0.68
N VAL A 57 6.13 -11.86 0.24
CA VAL A 57 6.11 -10.44 -0.12
C VAL A 57 7.32 -10.13 -1.02
N ARG A 58 8.49 -10.69 -0.73
CA ARG A 58 9.67 -10.54 -1.58
C ARG A 58 9.42 -11.11 -2.98
N GLU A 59 8.84 -12.30 -3.08
CA GLU A 59 8.49 -12.90 -4.37
C GLU A 59 7.57 -11.99 -5.18
N TYR A 60 6.61 -11.35 -4.52
CA TYR A 60 5.72 -10.40 -5.18
C TYR A 60 6.52 -9.27 -5.84
N PHE A 61 7.38 -8.61 -5.08
CA PHE A 61 8.16 -7.51 -5.63
C PHE A 61 9.15 -7.99 -6.71
N ASP A 62 9.74 -9.16 -6.53
CA ASP A 62 10.64 -9.74 -7.51
C ASP A 62 9.93 -10.04 -8.83
N SER A 63 8.62 -10.31 -8.80
CA SER A 63 7.87 -10.62 -10.01
C SER A 63 7.81 -9.46 -11.01
N TYR A 64 8.14 -8.26 -10.57
CA TYR A 64 8.16 -7.07 -11.43
C TYR A 64 9.57 -6.68 -11.89
N VAL A 65 10.60 -7.37 -11.41
CA VAL A 65 11.97 -7.10 -11.85
C VAL A 65 12.06 -7.34 -13.36
N GLY A 66 12.64 -6.38 -14.08
CA GLY A 66 12.71 -6.44 -15.54
C GLY A 66 11.49 -5.87 -16.25
N THR A 67 10.40 -5.63 -15.55
CA THR A 67 9.19 -5.01 -16.09
C THR A 67 9.04 -3.56 -15.64
N LEU A 68 9.26 -3.30 -14.35
CA LEU A 68 9.21 -1.96 -13.79
C LEU A 68 10.62 -1.40 -13.62
N ALA A 69 10.87 -0.23 -14.20
CA ALA A 69 12.11 0.50 -13.99
C ALA A 69 12.03 1.35 -12.73
N ALA A 70 10.86 1.91 -12.46
CA ALA A 70 10.61 2.78 -11.32
C ALA A 70 9.13 2.80 -10.99
N ALA A 71 8.81 3.10 -9.73
CA ALA A 71 7.45 3.34 -9.32
C ALA A 71 7.42 4.44 -8.28
N ARG A 72 6.32 5.18 -8.24
CA ARG A 72 6.05 6.18 -7.22
C ARG A 72 4.65 5.98 -6.68
N LEU A 73 4.53 6.03 -5.37
CA LEU A 73 3.28 5.86 -4.64
C LEU A 73 2.91 7.17 -3.96
N ALA A 74 1.66 7.60 -4.14
CA ALA A 74 1.08 8.68 -3.36
C ALA A 74 -0.15 8.14 -2.64
N LEU A 75 -0.14 8.21 -1.32
CA LEU A 75 -1.27 7.81 -0.49
C LEU A 75 -2.15 9.03 -0.30
N VAL A 76 -3.36 8.98 -0.85
CA VAL A 76 -4.27 10.12 -0.87
C VAL A 76 -5.61 9.76 -0.21
N ASP A 77 -6.27 10.79 0.33
CA ASP A 77 -7.59 10.65 0.97
C ASP A 77 -7.58 9.55 2.04
N GLN A 78 -6.56 9.57 2.89
CA GLN A 78 -6.36 8.54 3.90
C GLN A 78 -7.11 8.84 5.18
N GLU A 79 -7.89 7.86 5.64
CA GLU A 79 -8.50 7.86 6.96
C GLU A 79 -7.62 7.02 7.88
N LEU A 80 -7.27 7.58 9.03
CA LEU A 80 -6.38 6.93 9.99
C LEU A 80 -7.12 6.57 11.26
N ARG A 81 -6.82 5.40 11.81
CA ARG A 81 -7.33 4.96 13.11
C ARG A 81 -6.20 4.34 13.91
N LYS A 82 -6.11 4.72 15.18
CA LYS A 82 -5.16 4.08 16.09
C LYS A 82 -5.74 2.77 16.56
N LEU A 83 -5.02 1.68 16.35
CA LEU A 83 -5.44 0.34 16.77
C LEU A 83 -4.83 -0.07 18.12
N GLY A 84 -3.73 0.54 18.49
CA GLY A 84 -3.01 0.26 19.72
C GLY A 84 -1.77 1.11 19.79
N GLU A 85 -0.97 0.97 20.83
CA GLU A 85 0.28 1.71 20.94
C GLU A 85 1.20 1.36 19.77
N GLY A 86 1.55 2.40 18.98
CA GLY A 86 2.43 2.23 17.83
C GLY A 86 1.80 1.42 16.70
N VAL A 87 0.47 1.37 16.59
CA VAL A 87 -0.22 0.63 15.54
C VAL A 87 -1.34 1.48 14.97
N TYR A 88 -1.33 1.69 13.65
CA TYR A 88 -2.31 2.51 12.95
C TYR A 88 -2.85 1.79 11.73
N LEU A 89 -4.14 1.98 11.47
CA LEU A 89 -4.80 1.58 10.25
C LEU A 89 -4.94 2.81 9.37
N ALA A 90 -4.57 2.70 8.10
CA ALA A 90 -4.78 3.74 7.11
C ALA A 90 -5.57 3.16 5.95
N GLN A 91 -6.66 3.81 5.59
CA GLN A 91 -7.49 3.39 4.47
C GLN A 91 -7.79 4.58 3.57
N GLY A 92 -7.65 4.38 2.28
CA GLY A 92 -7.90 5.44 1.31
C GLY A 92 -7.50 4.96 -0.08
N TYR A 93 -6.84 5.83 -0.83
CA TYR A 93 -6.43 5.54 -2.19
C TYR A 93 -4.93 5.61 -2.33
N ALA A 94 -4.41 4.80 -3.24
CA ALA A 94 -3.00 4.78 -3.60
C ALA A 94 -2.89 5.11 -5.08
N ALA A 95 -2.27 6.23 -5.41
CA ALA A 95 -1.96 6.58 -6.79
C ALA A 95 -0.55 6.09 -7.09
N PHE A 96 -0.44 5.21 -8.08
CA PHE A 96 0.85 4.67 -8.52
C PHE A 96 1.19 5.23 -9.89
N ASP A 97 2.41 5.71 -10.02
CA ASP A 97 3.00 6.06 -11.31
C ASP A 97 4.12 5.06 -11.58
N PHE A 98 4.06 4.39 -12.73
CA PHE A 98 5.04 3.37 -13.09
C PHE A 98 5.79 3.77 -14.35
N ASP A 99 7.12 3.61 -14.32
CA ASP A 99 7.96 3.68 -15.51
C ASP A 99 8.32 2.25 -15.92
N LEU A 100 8.07 1.92 -17.17
CA LEU A 100 8.28 0.56 -17.68
C LEU A 100 9.66 0.43 -18.31
N THR A 101 10.32 -0.72 -18.10
CA THR A 101 11.64 -0.96 -18.69
C THR A 101 11.61 -0.94 -20.21
N ALA A 102 10.48 -1.35 -20.81
CA ALA A 102 10.29 -1.33 -22.27
C ALA A 102 10.04 0.08 -22.81
N GLY A 103 9.93 1.07 -21.93
CA GLY A 103 9.61 2.45 -22.29
C GLY A 103 8.14 2.77 -22.03
N GLY A 104 7.88 4.06 -21.77
CA GLY A 104 6.55 4.52 -21.45
C GLY A 104 6.27 4.52 -19.95
N ALA A 105 5.15 5.14 -19.60
CA ALA A 105 4.70 5.30 -18.22
C ALA A 105 3.22 5.01 -18.15
N THR A 106 2.77 4.55 -16.97
CA THR A 106 1.35 4.33 -16.73
C THR A 106 1.00 4.78 -15.33
N ARG A 107 -0.25 5.17 -15.13
CA ARG A 107 -0.76 5.60 -13.84
C ARG A 107 -2.02 4.83 -13.50
N VAL A 108 -2.14 4.44 -12.25
CA VAL A 108 -3.33 3.76 -11.75
C VAL A 108 -3.65 4.27 -10.35
N VAL A 109 -4.94 4.40 -10.05
CA VAL A 109 -5.40 4.73 -8.69
C VAL A 109 -6.16 3.53 -8.16
N LEU A 110 -5.68 3.02 -7.02
CA LEU A 110 -6.21 1.82 -6.40
C LEU A 110 -6.78 2.14 -5.02
N ARG A 111 -7.68 1.31 -4.53
CA ARG A 111 -8.08 1.37 -3.14
C ARG A 111 -6.99 0.72 -2.31
N SER A 112 -6.73 1.26 -1.12
CA SER A 112 -5.65 0.74 -0.29
C SER A 112 -6.01 0.70 1.19
N THR A 113 -5.44 -0.27 1.88
CA THR A 113 -5.48 -0.39 3.33
C THR A 113 -4.09 -0.80 3.80
N LEU A 114 -3.61 -0.12 4.84
CA LEU A 114 -2.32 -0.43 5.45
C LEU A 114 -2.49 -0.52 6.96
N VAL A 115 -1.78 -1.47 7.57
CA VAL A 115 -1.56 -1.46 9.01
C VAL A 115 -0.09 -1.14 9.22
N LEU A 116 0.17 -0.04 9.92
CA LEU A 116 1.50 0.47 10.20
C LEU A 116 1.85 0.18 11.65
N THR A 117 3.04 -0.33 11.88
CA THR A 117 3.50 -0.65 13.23
C THR A 117 4.87 -0.02 13.48
N ARG A 118 5.04 0.53 14.71
CA ARG A 118 6.31 1.12 15.11
C ARG A 118 7.24 0.00 15.59
N ARG A 119 8.43 -0.03 15.00
CA ARG A 119 9.49 -0.98 15.33
C ARG A 119 10.75 -0.19 15.71
N PRO A 120 11.75 -0.83 16.36
CA PRO A 120 12.99 -0.12 16.69
C PRO A 120 13.67 0.53 15.48
N GLU A 121 13.60 -0.10 14.32
CA GLU A 121 14.20 0.40 13.08
C GLU A 121 13.34 1.44 12.36
N GLY A 122 12.11 1.71 12.82
CA GLY A 122 11.19 2.67 12.23
C GLY A 122 9.81 2.07 11.96
N TRP A 123 8.99 2.80 11.24
CA TRP A 123 7.65 2.33 10.90
C TRP A 123 7.70 1.25 9.85
N ARG A 124 6.91 0.20 10.02
CA ARG A 124 6.85 -0.93 9.10
C ARG A 124 5.40 -1.28 8.77
N ILE A 125 5.21 -1.94 7.66
CA ILE A 125 3.90 -2.35 7.18
C ILE A 125 3.64 -3.78 7.63
N ALA A 126 2.62 -3.97 8.45
CA ALA A 126 2.20 -5.30 8.91
C ALA A 126 1.14 -5.90 7.99
N GLN A 127 0.36 -5.06 7.32
CA GLN A 127 -0.66 -5.49 6.36
C GLN A 127 -0.76 -4.44 5.28
N HIS A 128 -0.87 -4.87 4.03
CA HIS A 128 -1.04 -3.98 2.90
C HIS A 128 -1.94 -4.67 1.88
N HIS A 129 -3.00 -3.97 1.49
CA HIS A 129 -3.92 -4.44 0.47
C HIS A 129 -4.21 -3.27 -0.46
N PHE A 130 -3.97 -3.46 -1.75
CA PHE A 130 -4.44 -2.52 -2.74
C PHE A 130 -5.06 -3.28 -3.90
N SER A 131 -6.12 -2.74 -4.46
CA SER A 131 -6.88 -3.39 -5.52
C SER A 131 -7.62 -2.35 -6.35
N SER A 132 -7.95 -2.72 -7.58
CA SER A 132 -8.71 -1.86 -8.46
C SER A 132 -10.10 -1.60 -7.88
N PRO A 133 -10.57 -0.34 -7.88
CA PRO A 133 -11.98 -0.11 -7.56
C PRO A 133 -12.84 -0.78 -8.62
N PRO A 134 -13.97 -1.39 -8.24
CA PRO A 134 -14.83 -1.98 -9.25
C PRO A 134 -15.44 -0.89 -10.14
N SER A 135 -15.48 -1.14 -11.44
CA SER A 135 -16.13 -0.22 -12.36
C SER A 135 -17.64 -0.28 -12.23
N GLU A 136 -18.14 -1.44 -11.78
CA GLU A 136 -19.55 -1.67 -11.50
C GLU A 136 -19.66 -2.42 -10.18
N PRO A 137 -20.75 -2.21 -9.41
CA PRO A 137 -20.95 -3.01 -8.21
C PRO A 137 -21.06 -4.50 -8.59
N PRO A 138 -20.47 -5.42 -7.79
CA PRO A 138 -20.58 -6.84 -8.06
C PRO A 138 -22.03 -7.36 -7.98
N ILE A 139 -22.85 -6.66 -7.21
CA ILE A 139 -24.30 -6.91 -7.16
C ILE A 139 -24.96 -5.67 -7.75
N PRO A 140 -25.78 -5.83 -8.83
CA PRO A 140 -26.41 -4.65 -9.43
C PRO A 140 -27.32 -3.95 -8.42
N PRO A 141 -27.45 -2.62 -8.49
CA PRO A 141 -28.40 -1.93 -7.63
C PRO A 141 -29.83 -2.39 -7.95
N PRO A 142 -30.78 -2.27 -6.98
CA PRO A 142 -32.16 -2.61 -7.26
C PRO A 142 -32.66 -1.83 -8.47
N GLN A 143 -33.40 -2.51 -9.35
CA GLN A 143 -33.98 -1.83 -10.48
C GLN A 143 -35.03 -0.84 -10.00
N ALA A 144 -35.08 0.31 -10.67
CA ALA A 144 -36.13 1.28 -10.38
C ALA A 144 -37.49 0.64 -10.64
N ALA A 145 -38.47 0.94 -9.75
CA ALA A 145 -39.82 0.43 -9.94
C ALA A 145 -40.33 0.82 -11.33
N LYS A 146 -40.79 -0.16 -12.08
CA LYS A 146 -41.39 0.13 -13.37
C LYS A 146 -42.73 0.80 -13.14
N SER A 147 -42.88 1.99 -13.65
CA SER A 147 -44.14 2.70 -13.59
C SER A 147 -45.09 2.23 -14.68
#